data_bea2031809dc6690391310c13a443973
#
_entry.id   bea2031809dc6690391310c13a443973
#
_cell.length_a   1.000
_cell.length_b   1.000
_cell.length_c   1.000
_cell.angle_alpha   90.00
_cell.angle_beta   90.00
_cell.angle_gamma   90.00
#
_symmetry.space_group_name_H-M   'P 1'
#
loop_
_entity.id
_entity.type
_entity.pdbx_description
1 polymer ?
#
loop_
_entity_poly.entity_id
_entity_poly.type
_entity_poly.pdbx_seq_one_letter_code
_entity_poly.pdbx_strand_id
1 'polypeptide(L)'
;MSEESKSWYRMTRPLFNSGFEDDEFWAYGQDGFQEVLDSFIGSDVLIYDKAIGTEPQQVRAIVQQKTSDVYNSTTVRQILCNIGILRCGQYVKHDGAFWLVSSLPDNNRIYEKAVLWKCKYSIRFVSPLTGEIVEYPVYSTN
;
A
#
# COMPACT_ATOMS: atom_id res chain seq x y z
N MET A 1 -13.66 45.08 8.25
CA MET A 1 -13.64 43.66 8.54
C MET A 1 -12.96 43.44 9.87
N SER A 2 -13.60 42.76 10.77
CA SER A 2 -13.05 42.55 12.11
C SER A 2 -11.90 41.55 12.11
N GLU A 3 -11.04 41.65 13.11
CA GLU A 3 -9.96 40.68 13.29
C GLU A 3 -10.47 39.27 13.49
N GLU A 4 -11.64 39.10 14.08
CA GLU A 4 -12.27 37.82 14.28
C GLU A 4 -12.61 37.12 12.99
N SER A 5 -13.16 37.80 11.99
CA SER A 5 -13.45 37.20 10.72
C SER A 5 -12.20 36.86 9.92
N LYS A 6 -11.12 37.60 10.11
CA LYS A 6 -9.83 37.26 9.53
C LYS A 6 -9.21 36.01 10.19
N SER A 7 -9.42 35.87 11.49
CA SER A 7 -8.95 34.72 12.22
C SER A 7 -9.61 33.43 11.71
N TRP A 8 -10.92 33.47 11.52
CA TRP A 8 -11.65 32.34 10.94
C TRP A 8 -11.11 31.94 9.57
N TYR A 9 -10.84 32.92 8.73
CA TYR A 9 -10.32 32.71 7.41
C TYR A 9 -8.93 32.07 7.43
N ARG A 10 -8.10 32.44 8.39
CA ARG A 10 -6.77 31.85 8.57
C ARG A 10 -6.83 30.40 9.03
N MET A 11 -7.81 30.03 9.81
CA MET A 11 -7.97 28.67 10.29
C MET A 11 -8.34 27.67 9.18
N THR A 12 -9.00 28.15 8.14
CA THR A 12 -9.40 27.29 7.02
C THR A 12 -8.34 27.21 5.92
N ARG A 13 -7.30 28.00 6.01
CA ARG A 13 -6.20 27.99 5.07
C ARG A 13 -4.94 27.42 5.70
N PRO A 14 -4.23 26.54 5.00
CA PRO A 14 -2.87 26.25 5.42
C PRO A 14 -2.09 27.55 5.40
N LEU A 15 -1.48 27.90 6.51
CA LEU A 15 -0.66 29.10 6.58
C LEU A 15 0.61 28.89 5.81
N PHE A 16 0.95 29.87 4.99
CA PHE A 16 2.02 29.77 4.02
C PHE A 16 3.40 29.49 4.59
N ASN A 17 3.62 29.78 5.84
CA ASN A 17 4.97 29.74 6.41
C ASN A 17 5.06 28.87 7.63
N SER A 18 4.05 28.12 7.93
CA SER A 18 4.01 27.36 9.15
C SER A 18 4.07 25.88 8.81
N GLY A 19 5.24 25.35 8.68
CA GLY A 19 5.45 23.93 8.59
C GLY A 19 4.80 23.16 9.75
N PHE A 20 4.64 23.83 10.87
CA PHE A 20 4.02 23.28 12.07
C PHE A 20 2.55 22.91 11.86
N GLU A 21 1.78 23.79 11.23
CA GLU A 21 0.35 23.52 10.98
C GLU A 21 0.16 22.46 9.90
N ASP A 22 0.99 22.46 8.87
CA ASP A 22 0.98 21.42 7.87
C ASP A 22 1.31 20.07 8.49
N ASP A 23 2.29 20.01 9.36
CA ASP A 23 2.68 18.78 10.04
C ASP A 23 1.54 18.25 10.90
N GLU A 24 0.81 19.10 11.60
CA GLU A 24 -0.36 18.70 12.38
C GLU A 24 -1.47 18.16 11.49
N PHE A 25 -1.72 18.82 10.38
CA PHE A 25 -2.74 18.37 9.43
C PHE A 25 -2.44 16.96 8.89
N TRP A 26 -1.20 16.72 8.48
CA TRP A 26 -0.81 15.43 7.95
C TRP A 26 -0.79 14.36 9.03
N ALA A 27 -0.35 14.69 10.23
CA ALA A 27 -0.40 13.77 11.36
C ALA A 27 -1.84 13.37 11.69
N TYR A 28 -2.76 14.31 11.66
CA TYR A 28 -4.17 14.05 11.88
C TYR A 28 -4.77 13.14 10.80
N GLY A 29 -4.39 13.37 9.55
CA GLY A 29 -4.81 12.51 8.44
C GLY A 29 -4.27 11.09 8.57
N GLN A 30 -3.03 10.95 9.00
CA GLN A 30 -2.41 9.64 9.24
C GLN A 30 -3.09 8.90 10.39
N ASP A 31 -3.44 9.59 11.45
CA ASP A 31 -4.18 9.00 12.57
C ASP A 31 -5.56 8.52 12.13
N GLY A 32 -6.26 9.30 11.31
CA GLY A 32 -7.55 8.90 10.75
C GLY A 32 -7.43 7.67 9.86
N PHE A 33 -6.39 7.58 9.06
CA PHE A 33 -6.13 6.41 8.24
C PHE A 33 -5.84 5.18 9.10
N GLN A 34 -5.08 5.33 10.18
CA GLN A 34 -4.80 4.25 11.11
C GLN A 34 -6.09 3.70 11.74
N GLU A 35 -7.02 4.57 12.08
CA GLU A 35 -8.33 4.14 12.58
C GLU A 35 -9.09 3.29 11.56
N VAL A 36 -9.04 3.68 10.29
CA VAL A 36 -9.67 2.89 9.21
C VAL A 36 -8.99 1.55 9.05
N LEU A 37 -7.66 1.50 9.12
CA LEU A 37 -6.91 0.24 9.06
C LEU A 37 -7.29 -0.72 10.20
N ASP A 38 -7.50 -0.19 11.38
CA ASP A 38 -7.84 -0.98 12.56
C ASP A 38 -9.31 -1.41 12.59
N SER A 39 -10.13 -0.86 11.69
CA SER A 39 -11.53 -1.23 11.54
C SER A 39 -11.68 -2.52 10.73
N PHE A 40 -12.93 -2.94 10.53
CA PHE A 40 -13.23 -4.14 9.73
C PHE A 40 -12.90 -3.99 8.24
N ILE A 41 -12.67 -2.77 7.76
CA ILE A 41 -12.28 -2.51 6.37
C ILE A 41 -10.84 -2.96 6.13
N GLY A 42 -9.98 -2.81 7.13
CA GLY A 42 -8.61 -3.29 7.07
C GLY A 42 -8.52 -4.80 7.20
N SER A 43 -7.46 -5.36 6.68
CA SER A 43 -7.16 -6.78 6.83
C SER A 43 -5.67 -6.99 7.09
N ASP A 44 -5.34 -8.10 7.72
CA ASP A 44 -3.95 -8.48 7.94
C ASP A 44 -3.40 -9.15 6.69
N VAL A 45 -2.29 -8.63 6.20
CA VAL A 45 -1.60 -9.20 5.04
C VAL A 45 -0.16 -9.50 5.41
N LEU A 46 0.45 -10.45 4.71
CA LEU A 46 1.85 -10.79 4.87
C LEU A 46 2.62 -10.23 3.67
N ILE A 47 3.66 -9.47 3.94
CA ILE A 47 4.50 -8.87 2.90
C ILE A 47 5.86 -9.53 2.90
N TYR A 48 6.27 -10.06 1.75
CA TYR A 48 7.56 -10.69 1.51
C TYR A 48 8.40 -9.76 0.63
N ASP A 49 9.53 -9.32 1.14
CA ASP A 49 10.34 -8.32 0.44
C ASP A 49 11.00 -8.85 -0.84
N LYS A 50 11.40 -10.12 -0.87
CA LYS A 50 12.13 -10.65 -2.02
C LYS A 50 11.55 -11.97 -2.53
N ALA A 51 11.50 -12.97 -1.67
CA ALA A 51 11.06 -14.30 -2.05
C ALA A 51 10.19 -14.87 -0.94
N ILE A 52 9.38 -15.84 -1.29
CA ILE A 52 8.46 -16.49 -0.34
C ILE A 52 9.21 -17.18 0.80
N GLY A 53 10.47 -17.55 0.56
CA GLY A 53 11.31 -18.17 1.59
C GLY A 53 11.83 -17.20 2.66
N THR A 54 11.67 -15.89 2.48
CA THR A 54 12.07 -14.92 3.48
C THR A 54 10.97 -14.75 4.53
N GLU A 55 11.35 -14.25 5.70
CA GLU A 55 10.37 -14.01 6.76
C GLU A 55 9.43 -12.87 6.38
N PRO A 56 8.12 -13.08 6.41
CA PRO A 56 7.18 -12.03 6.05
C PRO A 56 6.96 -11.04 7.17
N GLN A 57 6.60 -9.83 6.79
CA GLN A 57 6.13 -8.80 7.72
C GLN A 57 4.60 -8.80 7.71
N GLN A 58 4.00 -8.91 8.88
CA GLN A 58 2.55 -8.78 9.01
C GLN A 58 2.16 -7.31 9.09
N VAL A 59 1.25 -6.89 8.24
CA VAL A 59 0.85 -5.48 8.11
C VAL A 59 -0.66 -5.39 7.98
N ARG A 60 -1.24 -4.36 8.59
CA ARG A 60 -2.64 -4.00 8.32
C ARG A 60 -2.70 -3.20 7.03
N ALA A 61 -3.59 -3.58 6.15
CA ALA A 61 -3.76 -2.91 4.87
C ALA A 61 -5.20 -2.99 4.40
N ILE A 62 -5.57 -2.11 3.49
CA ILE A 62 -6.84 -2.19 2.78
C ILE A 62 -6.55 -2.75 1.39
N VAL A 63 -7.15 -3.88 1.06
CA VAL A 63 -7.04 -4.48 -0.27
C VAL A 63 -8.39 -4.37 -0.95
N GLN A 64 -8.45 -3.64 -2.04
CA GLN A 64 -9.71 -3.34 -2.72
C GLN A 64 -9.60 -3.57 -4.21
N GLN A 65 -10.74 -3.72 -4.86
CA GLN A 65 -10.80 -3.85 -6.30
C GLN A 65 -10.46 -2.51 -6.96
N LYS A 66 -9.73 -2.57 -8.06
CA LYS A 66 -9.45 -1.39 -8.85
C LYS A 66 -10.62 -1.18 -9.82
N THR A 67 -11.41 -0.17 -9.54
CA THR A 67 -12.70 0.03 -10.24
C THR A 67 -12.58 0.70 -11.59
N SER A 68 -11.43 1.25 -11.92
CA SER A 68 -11.27 2.06 -13.15
C SER A 68 -10.85 1.25 -14.38
N ASP A 69 -10.62 -0.03 -14.25
CA ASP A 69 -10.10 -0.83 -15.35
C ASP A 69 -11.15 -1.73 -15.97
N VAL A 70 -11.11 -1.78 -17.29
CA VAL A 70 -11.93 -2.66 -18.12
C VAL A 70 -11.56 -4.13 -17.88
N TYR A 71 -10.40 -4.37 -17.26
CA TYR A 71 -9.89 -5.72 -17.00
C TYR A 71 -10.55 -6.35 -15.78
N ASN A 72 -10.57 -7.65 -15.82
CA ASN A 72 -11.22 -8.45 -14.80
C ASN A 72 -10.65 -8.17 -13.41
N SER A 73 -11.49 -7.64 -12.55
CA SER A 73 -11.14 -7.26 -11.17
C SER A 73 -10.70 -8.43 -10.29
N THR A 74 -10.83 -9.66 -10.75
CA THR A 74 -10.39 -10.84 -9.98
C THR A 74 -8.87 -11.01 -9.97
N THR A 75 -8.16 -10.39 -10.90
CA THR A 75 -6.71 -10.54 -11.03
C THR A 75 -5.93 -9.29 -10.64
N VAL A 76 -6.61 -8.16 -10.50
CA VAL A 76 -5.98 -6.88 -10.18
C VAL A 76 -6.65 -6.29 -8.95
N ARG A 77 -5.83 -5.89 -7.99
CA ARG A 77 -6.28 -5.25 -6.76
C ARG A 77 -5.44 -4.01 -6.49
N GLN A 78 -5.91 -3.21 -5.58
CA GLN A 78 -5.15 -2.07 -5.07
C GLN A 78 -4.95 -2.24 -3.58
N ILE A 79 -3.74 -2.01 -3.10
CA ILE A 79 -3.41 -2.07 -1.69
C ILE A 79 -3.14 -0.66 -1.17
N LEU A 80 -3.67 -0.36 0.01
CA LEU A 80 -3.41 0.88 0.74
C LEU A 80 -2.88 0.52 2.13
N CYS A 81 -1.78 1.10 2.50
CA CYS A 81 -1.19 0.88 3.82
C CYS A 81 -0.39 2.10 4.27
N ASN A 82 0.19 2.02 5.45
CA ASN A 82 1.02 3.10 5.99
C ASN A 82 2.25 3.34 5.12
N ILE A 83 2.72 4.58 5.12
CA ILE A 83 3.86 5.02 4.31
C ILE A 83 5.14 4.30 4.73
N GLY A 84 5.95 3.94 3.75
CA GLY A 84 7.27 3.32 3.97
C GLY A 84 7.28 1.80 3.95
N ILE A 85 6.15 1.15 3.67
CA ILE A 85 6.01 -0.31 3.70
C ILE A 85 6.13 -0.93 2.31
N LEU A 86 5.48 -0.32 1.32
CA LEU A 86 5.36 -0.90 -0.02
C LEU A 86 6.59 -0.62 -0.89
N ARG A 87 6.97 -1.62 -1.67
CA ARG A 87 8.01 -1.51 -2.71
C ARG A 87 7.61 -2.35 -3.91
N CYS A 88 7.91 -1.86 -5.08
CA CYS A 88 7.70 -2.63 -6.30
C CYS A 88 8.51 -3.92 -6.27
N GLY A 89 7.86 -5.03 -6.64
CA GLY A 89 8.49 -6.34 -6.62
C GLY A 89 8.28 -7.16 -5.36
N GLN A 90 7.66 -6.60 -4.34
CA GLN A 90 7.27 -7.36 -3.14
C GLN A 90 6.12 -8.31 -3.46
N TYR A 91 6.01 -9.36 -2.67
CA TYR A 91 4.85 -10.24 -2.68
C TYR A 91 3.97 -9.97 -1.47
N VAL A 92 2.67 -9.97 -1.69
CA VAL A 92 1.67 -9.81 -0.63
C VAL A 92 0.82 -11.08 -0.61
N LYS A 93 0.76 -11.73 0.56
CA LYS A 93 -0.16 -12.84 0.75
C LYS A 93 -1.44 -12.30 1.36
N HIS A 94 -2.52 -12.43 0.62
CA HIS A 94 -3.84 -11.97 1.03
C HIS A 94 -4.89 -12.95 0.51
N ASP A 95 -5.81 -13.30 1.38
CA ASP A 95 -6.96 -14.16 1.04
C ASP A 95 -6.53 -15.51 0.42
N GLY A 96 -5.45 -16.09 0.95
CA GLY A 96 -4.93 -17.37 0.51
C GLY A 96 -4.17 -17.35 -0.81
N ALA A 97 -3.95 -16.19 -1.40
CA ALA A 97 -3.25 -16.04 -2.68
C ALA A 97 -2.05 -15.11 -2.54
N PHE A 98 -1.08 -15.29 -3.43
CA PHE A 98 0.06 -14.39 -3.57
C PHE A 98 -0.24 -13.33 -4.62
N TRP A 99 0.11 -12.10 -4.30
CA TRP A 99 -0.06 -10.94 -5.17
C TRP A 99 1.29 -10.24 -5.31
N LEU A 100 1.61 -9.82 -6.52
CA LEU A 100 2.84 -9.08 -6.79
C LEU A 100 2.55 -7.58 -6.79
N VAL A 101 3.36 -6.80 -6.07
CA VAL A 101 3.32 -5.35 -6.15
C VAL A 101 3.94 -4.93 -7.48
N SER A 102 3.11 -4.61 -8.46
CA SER A 102 3.51 -4.41 -9.85
C SER A 102 3.76 -2.96 -10.21
N SER A 103 3.36 -2.02 -9.36
CA SER A 103 3.57 -0.59 -9.59
C SER A 103 4.50 -0.01 -8.54
N LEU A 104 5.10 1.14 -8.87
CA LEU A 104 5.78 1.93 -7.86
C LEU A 104 4.73 2.46 -6.89
N PRO A 105 4.97 2.37 -5.58
CA PRO A 105 4.04 2.91 -4.62
C PRO A 105 3.89 4.42 -4.78
N ASP A 106 2.65 4.86 -4.71
CA ASP A 106 2.29 6.27 -4.77
C ASP A 106 1.80 6.70 -3.40
N ASN A 107 2.28 7.83 -2.92
CA ASN A 107 2.01 8.27 -1.56
C ASN A 107 1.47 9.70 -1.58
N ASN A 108 0.40 9.91 -0.84
CA ASN A 108 -0.25 11.21 -0.68
C ASN A 108 0.02 11.83 0.69
N ARG A 109 1.09 11.42 1.37
CA ARG A 109 1.50 11.80 2.73
C ARG A 109 0.59 11.25 3.84
N ILE A 110 -0.51 10.62 3.51
CA ILE A 110 -1.40 9.97 4.49
C ILE A 110 -1.23 8.46 4.42
N TYR A 111 -1.22 7.91 3.22
CA TYR A 111 -1.03 6.48 2.99
C TYR A 111 -0.27 6.24 1.68
N GLU A 112 0.22 5.03 1.51
CA GLU A 112 0.74 4.53 0.24
C GLU A 112 -0.27 3.65 -0.44
N LYS A 113 -0.28 3.69 -1.76
CA LYS A 113 -1.08 2.78 -2.56
C LYS A 113 -0.25 2.17 -3.69
N ALA A 114 -0.55 0.95 -4.03
CA ALA A 114 0.09 0.25 -5.13
C ALA A 114 -0.88 -0.71 -5.79
N VAL A 115 -0.55 -1.15 -6.99
CA VAL A 115 -1.34 -2.12 -7.75
C VAL A 115 -0.79 -3.51 -7.49
N LEU A 116 -1.69 -4.45 -7.22
CA LEU A 116 -1.38 -5.86 -7.02
C LEU A 116 -1.90 -6.67 -8.20
N TRP A 117 -1.06 -7.58 -8.68
CA TRP A 117 -1.45 -8.58 -9.67
C TRP A 117 -1.43 -9.95 -9.03
N LYS A 118 -2.51 -10.70 -9.20
CA LYS A 118 -2.62 -12.04 -8.65
C LYS A 118 -1.67 -13.00 -9.36
N CYS A 119 -0.84 -13.67 -8.58
CA CYS A 119 0.08 -14.68 -9.07
C CYS A 119 -0.65 -16.04 -9.13
N LYS A 120 -1.01 -16.47 -10.32
CA LYS A 120 -1.72 -17.74 -10.55
C LYS A 120 -0.78 -18.90 -10.77
N TYR A 121 0.47 -18.63 -11.07
CA TYR A 121 1.47 -19.63 -11.46
C TYR A 121 2.71 -19.47 -10.60
N SER A 122 3.58 -20.46 -10.64
CA SER A 122 4.89 -20.36 -10.01
C SER A 122 5.97 -20.87 -10.94
N ILE A 123 7.16 -20.29 -10.82
CA ILE A 123 8.36 -20.74 -11.54
C ILE A 123 9.35 -21.28 -10.53
N ARG A 124 9.89 -22.46 -10.83
CA ARG A 124 10.97 -23.08 -10.05
C ARG A 124 12.24 -23.12 -10.86
N PHE A 125 13.34 -22.79 -10.21
CA PHE A 125 14.65 -22.93 -10.84
C PHE A 125 15.71 -23.12 -9.76
N VAL A 126 16.89 -23.59 -10.21
CA VAL A 126 18.04 -23.75 -9.30
C VAL A 126 18.80 -22.43 -9.27
N SER A 127 18.99 -21.88 -8.07
CA SER A 127 19.75 -20.66 -7.91
C SER A 127 21.20 -20.89 -8.30
N PRO A 128 21.76 -20.09 -9.22
CA PRO A 128 23.16 -20.21 -9.59
C PRO A 128 24.13 -19.82 -8.46
N LEU A 129 23.63 -19.11 -7.45
CA LEU A 129 24.46 -18.62 -6.34
C LEU A 129 24.55 -19.65 -5.20
N THR A 130 23.41 -20.32 -4.90
CA THR A 130 23.34 -21.20 -3.73
C THR A 130 23.16 -22.68 -4.10
N GLY A 131 22.78 -22.99 -5.35
CA GLY A 131 22.47 -24.33 -5.78
C GLY A 131 21.13 -24.87 -5.26
N GLU A 132 20.38 -24.06 -4.54
CA GLU A 132 19.09 -24.46 -4.00
C GLU A 132 17.96 -24.21 -5.01
N ILE A 133 16.89 -24.99 -4.88
CA ILE A 133 15.68 -24.79 -5.66
C ILE A 133 14.91 -23.61 -5.07
N VAL A 134 14.66 -22.60 -5.89
CA VAL A 134 13.86 -21.44 -5.51
C VAL A 134 12.57 -21.40 -6.32
N GLU A 135 11.53 -20.92 -5.70
CA GLU A 135 10.21 -20.82 -6.31
C GLU A 135 9.70 -19.39 -6.18
N TYR A 136 9.24 -18.84 -7.30
CA TYR A 136 8.67 -17.50 -7.33
C TYR A 136 7.25 -17.55 -7.90
N PRO A 137 6.27 -16.98 -7.21
CA PRO A 137 4.95 -16.77 -7.81
C PRO A 137 5.05 -15.77 -8.96
N VAL A 138 4.30 -16.03 -10.02
CA VAL A 138 4.29 -15.18 -11.21
C VAL A 138 2.87 -14.99 -11.72
N TYR A 139 2.65 -13.92 -12.47
CA TYR A 139 1.39 -13.68 -13.14
C TYR A 139 1.59 -13.62 -14.66
N SER A 140 0.50 -13.80 -15.38
CA SER A 140 0.48 -13.67 -16.83
C SER A 140 -0.37 -12.47 -17.22
N THR A 141 0.08 -11.72 -18.20
CA THR A 141 -0.65 -10.56 -18.73
C THR A 141 -1.68 -10.92 -19.80
N ASN A 142 -1.76 -12.17 -20.16
CA ASN A 142 -2.74 -12.66 -21.15
C ASN A 142 -4.12 -12.89 -20.54
#